data_6b28fb8fc5caaeccb0d9493eee74e496
#
_entry.id   6b28fb8fc5caaeccb0d9493eee74e496
#
_cell.length_a   1.000
_cell.length_b   1.000
_cell.length_c   1.000
_cell.angle_alpha   90.00
_cell.angle_beta   90.00
_cell.angle_gamma   90.00
#
_symmetry.space_group_name_H-M   'P 1'
#
loop_
_entity.id
_entity.type
_entity.pdbx_description
1 polymer ?
#
loop_
_entity_poly.entity_id
_entity_poly.type
_entity_poly.pdbx_seq_one_letter_code
_entity_poly.pdbx_strand_id
1 'polypeptide(L)'
;SVGGTGGKSPNLPGPVNTPSRFRSVAQAMATVPVATAAMGAVAGLPAGRLVASHFSVMSKSTAQIITAGPAVVERAMGEKKTKDELGGWKVHTKNGTVDNGADDERACIEEIKRFLSFMPDHVNKLAPVIDCDDPVDRCEESLLEVVPRDRRVAFEMRKVIKAVFDEGSFFEMGKGYGRSQIT
;
A
#
# COMPACT_ATOMS: atom_id res chain seq x y z
N SER A 1 -11.49 -12.56 -1.70
CA SER A 1 -11.33 -13.91 -2.28
C SER A 1 -10.28 -14.66 -1.49
N VAL A 2 -10.67 -15.75 -0.84
CA VAL A 2 -9.74 -16.64 -0.16
C VAL A 2 -8.91 -17.32 -1.25
N GLY A 3 -7.61 -17.06 -1.27
CA GLY A 3 -6.69 -17.77 -2.13
C GLY A 3 -6.61 -19.22 -1.68
N GLY A 4 -7.38 -20.07 -2.31
CA GLY A 4 -7.35 -21.50 -2.05
C GLY A 4 -6.00 -22.07 -2.43
N THR A 5 -5.26 -22.55 -1.45
CA THR A 5 -4.10 -23.38 -1.67
C THR A 5 -4.57 -24.73 -2.21
N GLY A 6 -4.30 -25.01 -3.49
CA GLY A 6 -4.14 -26.35 -4.02
C GLY A 6 -5.36 -27.29 -4.12
N GLY A 7 -6.56 -26.80 -4.04
CA GLY A 7 -7.71 -27.60 -4.51
C GLY A 7 -7.68 -27.70 -6.03
N LYS A 8 -7.66 -28.92 -6.58
CA LYS A 8 -7.91 -29.15 -8.02
C LYS A 8 -9.29 -28.57 -8.34
N SER A 9 -9.34 -27.29 -8.74
CA SER A 9 -10.52 -26.74 -9.38
C SER A 9 -10.77 -27.56 -10.63
N PRO A 10 -11.96 -28.16 -10.85
CA PRO A 10 -12.24 -28.79 -12.12
C PRO A 10 -11.99 -27.72 -13.20
N ASN A 11 -11.19 -28.03 -14.19
CA ASN A 11 -11.01 -27.23 -15.40
C ASN A 11 -12.35 -27.23 -16.18
N LEU A 12 -13.31 -26.46 -15.68
CA LEU A 12 -14.49 -26.14 -16.46
C LEU A 12 -14.03 -25.16 -17.54
N PRO A 13 -14.20 -25.48 -18.83
CA PRO A 13 -13.94 -24.51 -19.88
C PRO A 13 -14.84 -23.32 -19.63
N GLY A 14 -14.21 -22.19 -19.29
CA GLY A 14 -14.92 -20.93 -19.16
C GLY A 14 -15.50 -20.52 -20.51
N PRO A 15 -16.57 -19.75 -20.55
CA PRO A 15 -17.15 -19.25 -21.81
C PRO A 15 -16.05 -18.51 -22.58
N VAL A 16 -15.96 -18.76 -23.87
CA VAL A 16 -14.89 -18.34 -24.80
C VAL A 16 -14.69 -16.79 -24.83
N ASN A 17 -15.63 -16.02 -24.32
CA ASN A 17 -15.63 -14.54 -24.30
C ASN A 17 -15.63 -13.93 -22.89
N THR A 18 -15.13 -14.60 -21.88
CA THR A 18 -15.01 -13.97 -20.55
C THR A 18 -13.93 -12.89 -20.60
N PRO A 19 -14.26 -11.62 -20.26
CA PRO A 19 -13.24 -10.56 -20.21
C PRO A 19 -12.11 -10.95 -19.24
N SER A 20 -10.88 -10.56 -19.57
CA SER A 20 -9.75 -10.76 -18.68
C SER A 20 -10.07 -10.26 -17.28
N ARG A 21 -9.78 -11.07 -16.25
CA ARG A 21 -9.98 -10.68 -14.84
C ARG A 21 -9.23 -9.41 -14.46
N PHE A 22 -8.12 -9.10 -15.13
CA PHE A 22 -7.42 -7.85 -14.95
C PHE A 22 -8.12 -6.65 -15.61
N ARG A 23 -8.88 -6.85 -16.69
CA ARG A 23 -9.67 -5.78 -17.29
C ARG A 23 -10.70 -5.21 -16.31
N SER A 24 -11.42 -6.08 -15.59
CA SER A 24 -12.38 -5.61 -14.58
C SER A 24 -11.73 -4.89 -13.41
N VAL A 25 -10.52 -5.31 -12.99
CA VAL A 25 -9.75 -4.59 -11.98
C VAL A 25 -9.34 -3.21 -12.47
N ALA A 26 -8.80 -3.11 -13.69
CA ALA A 26 -8.41 -1.83 -14.29
C ALA A 26 -9.62 -0.88 -14.45
N GLN A 27 -10.78 -1.40 -14.86
CA GLN A 27 -12.02 -0.62 -14.95
C GLN A 27 -12.49 -0.12 -13.58
N ALA A 28 -12.42 -0.95 -12.54
CA ALA A 28 -12.76 -0.54 -11.17
C ALA A 28 -11.82 0.56 -10.69
N MET A 29 -10.51 0.38 -10.85
CA MET A 29 -9.50 1.38 -10.50
C MET A 29 -9.67 2.71 -11.26
N ALA A 30 -10.10 2.67 -12.52
CA ALA A 30 -10.38 3.89 -13.29
C ALA A 30 -11.65 4.62 -12.85
N THR A 31 -12.47 4.03 -11.97
CA THR A 31 -13.79 4.58 -11.61
C THR A 31 -13.92 4.91 -10.13
N VAL A 32 -13.39 4.04 -9.25
CA VAL A 32 -13.52 4.17 -7.80
C VAL A 32 -12.17 3.97 -7.11
N PRO A 33 -11.95 4.54 -5.92
CA PRO A 33 -10.77 4.23 -5.13
C PRO A 33 -10.78 2.75 -4.72
N VAL A 34 -9.64 2.09 -4.91
CA VAL A 34 -9.44 0.68 -4.57
C VAL A 34 -8.32 0.58 -3.57
N ALA A 35 -8.61 0.10 -2.38
CA ALA A 35 -7.63 -0.20 -1.35
C ALA A 35 -7.63 -1.70 -1.03
N THR A 36 -6.46 -2.24 -0.74
CA THR A 36 -6.29 -3.69 -0.50
C THR A 36 -5.46 -3.95 0.74
N ALA A 37 -5.75 -5.07 1.41
CA ALA A 37 -4.96 -5.54 2.53
C ALA A 37 -4.55 -7.00 2.37
N ALA A 38 -3.28 -7.30 2.61
CA ALA A 38 -2.81 -8.64 2.87
C ALA A 38 -2.89 -8.94 4.37
N MET A 39 -3.73 -9.90 4.76
CA MET A 39 -3.96 -10.30 6.15
C MET A 39 -3.55 -11.75 6.41
N GLY A 40 -2.83 -12.36 5.48
CA GLY A 40 -2.35 -13.73 5.51
C GLY A 40 -1.49 -14.03 4.29
N ALA A 41 -1.22 -15.30 4.02
CA ALA A 41 -0.46 -15.72 2.85
C ALA A 41 -1.26 -15.48 1.56
N VAL A 42 -0.73 -14.64 0.67
CA VAL A 42 -1.33 -14.28 -0.62
C VAL A 42 -0.42 -14.74 -1.75
N ALA A 43 -0.96 -15.52 -2.68
CA ALA A 43 -0.18 -16.07 -3.79
C ALA A 43 -0.96 -16.03 -5.12
N GLY A 44 -0.24 -15.96 -6.24
CA GLY A 44 -0.80 -16.00 -7.59
C GLY A 44 -1.67 -14.80 -7.94
N LEU A 45 -2.83 -15.03 -8.58
CA LEU A 45 -3.71 -13.96 -9.05
C LEU A 45 -4.18 -13.00 -7.92
N PRO A 46 -4.51 -13.47 -6.70
CA PRO A 46 -4.80 -12.57 -5.58
C PRO A 46 -3.66 -11.61 -5.25
N ALA A 47 -2.39 -12.06 -5.34
CA ALA A 47 -1.24 -11.19 -5.14
C ALA A 47 -1.17 -10.09 -6.22
N GLY A 48 -1.38 -10.44 -7.49
CA GLY A 48 -1.46 -9.47 -8.58
C GLY A 48 -2.57 -8.44 -8.40
N ARG A 49 -3.74 -8.85 -7.88
CA ARG A 49 -4.85 -7.93 -7.59
C ARG A 49 -4.57 -7.03 -6.38
N LEU A 50 -3.85 -7.53 -5.41
CA LEU A 50 -3.50 -6.77 -4.21
C LEU A 50 -2.61 -5.59 -4.58
N VAL A 51 -1.55 -5.84 -5.36
CA VAL A 51 -0.64 -4.78 -5.79
C VAL A 51 -1.22 -3.88 -6.88
N ALA A 52 -2.23 -4.34 -7.61
CA ALA A 52 -3.00 -3.53 -8.56
C ALA A 52 -4.12 -2.79 -7.82
N SER A 53 -3.78 -1.83 -6.98
CA SER A 53 -4.69 -0.99 -6.20
C SER A 53 -4.11 0.41 -6.05
N HIS A 54 -4.93 1.38 -5.61
CA HIS A 54 -4.47 2.74 -5.34
C HIS A 54 -3.73 2.84 -4.01
N PHE A 55 -4.06 1.95 -3.07
CA PHE A 55 -3.38 1.81 -1.79
C PHE A 55 -3.36 0.35 -1.38
N SER A 56 -2.21 -0.09 -0.92
CA SER A 56 -2.00 -1.46 -0.44
C SER A 56 -1.33 -1.47 0.92
N VAL A 57 -1.82 -2.32 1.81
CA VAL A 57 -1.25 -2.50 3.15
C VAL A 57 -1.11 -3.98 3.47
N MET A 58 -0.13 -4.36 4.29
CA MET A 58 0.01 -5.74 4.74
C MET A 58 0.27 -5.83 6.24
N SER A 59 -0.32 -6.84 6.87
CA SER A 59 -0.08 -7.18 8.27
C SER A 59 1.35 -7.67 8.45
N LYS A 60 2.10 -7.04 9.37
CA LYS A 60 3.47 -7.43 9.69
C LYS A 60 3.53 -8.79 10.39
N SER A 61 2.47 -9.16 11.11
CA SER A 61 2.42 -10.36 11.93
C SER A 61 2.05 -11.63 11.15
N THR A 62 1.21 -11.51 10.10
CA THR A 62 0.57 -12.68 9.48
C THR A 62 0.69 -12.73 7.97
N ALA A 63 0.99 -11.60 7.30
CA ALA A 63 0.90 -11.53 5.85
C ALA A 63 2.21 -11.86 5.13
N GLN A 64 2.10 -12.63 4.05
CA GLN A 64 3.16 -12.81 3.06
C GLN A 64 2.55 -12.72 1.66
N ILE A 65 3.27 -12.07 0.74
CA ILE A 65 2.92 -12.02 -0.68
C ILE A 65 4.01 -12.74 -1.45
N ILE A 66 3.68 -13.89 -2.05
CA ILE A 66 4.65 -14.75 -2.72
C ILE A 66 4.12 -15.20 -4.09
N THR A 67 4.99 -15.34 -5.07
CA THR A 67 4.68 -15.97 -6.34
C THR A 67 4.84 -17.49 -6.25
N ALA A 68 5.86 -17.94 -5.51
CA ALA A 68 6.16 -19.35 -5.27
C ALA A 68 6.53 -19.55 -3.79
N GLY A 69 6.07 -20.64 -3.21
CA GLY A 69 6.38 -21.00 -1.82
C GLY A 69 7.81 -21.53 -1.63
N PRO A 70 8.28 -21.62 -0.37
CA PRO A 70 9.65 -22.05 -0.05
C PRO A 70 10.09 -23.35 -0.70
N ALA A 71 9.25 -24.37 -0.73
CA ALA A 71 9.57 -25.65 -1.34
C ALA A 71 9.81 -25.56 -2.87
N VAL A 72 9.10 -24.67 -3.55
CA VAL A 72 9.30 -24.45 -4.99
C VAL A 72 10.60 -23.70 -5.23
N VAL A 73 10.91 -22.70 -4.40
CA VAL A 73 12.16 -21.92 -4.47
C VAL A 73 13.36 -22.83 -4.19
N GLU A 74 13.29 -23.65 -3.14
CA GLU A 74 14.35 -24.61 -2.81
C GLU A 74 14.62 -25.58 -3.98
N ARG A 75 13.55 -26.11 -4.59
CA ARG A 75 13.70 -27.05 -5.73
C ARG A 75 14.25 -26.37 -6.99
N ALA A 76 13.88 -25.11 -7.24
CA ALA A 76 14.26 -24.42 -8.46
C ALA A 76 15.65 -23.76 -8.37
N MET A 77 16.00 -23.24 -7.19
CA MET A 77 17.20 -22.41 -6.98
C MET A 77 18.23 -23.04 -6.02
N GLY A 78 17.88 -24.12 -5.33
CA GLY A 78 18.73 -24.74 -4.30
C GLY A 78 18.82 -23.94 -2.99
N GLU A 79 18.02 -22.89 -2.83
CA GLU A 79 18.05 -21.98 -1.67
C GLU A 79 16.90 -22.27 -0.70
N LYS A 80 17.25 -22.47 0.56
CA LYS A 80 16.25 -22.56 1.65
C LYS A 80 15.90 -21.17 2.14
N LYS A 81 14.64 -20.74 1.96
CA LYS A 81 14.10 -19.45 2.39
C LYS A 81 12.80 -19.67 3.17
N THR A 82 12.57 -18.84 4.15
CA THR A 82 11.27 -18.75 4.83
C THR A 82 10.27 -17.97 4.01
N LYS A 83 8.98 -18.06 4.32
CA LYS A 83 7.93 -17.26 3.66
C LYS A 83 8.17 -15.76 3.84
N ASP A 84 8.64 -15.35 5.03
CA ASP A 84 8.90 -13.94 5.35
C ASP A 84 10.12 -13.39 4.60
N GLU A 85 11.15 -14.19 4.40
CA GLU A 85 12.29 -13.81 3.56
C GLU A 85 11.94 -13.71 2.08
N LEU A 86 10.98 -14.50 1.61
CA LEU A 86 10.51 -14.46 0.22
C LEU A 86 9.53 -13.32 -0.02
N GLY A 87 8.64 -13.04 0.91
CA GLY A 87 7.54 -12.12 0.66
C GLY A 87 6.89 -11.51 1.90
N GLY A 88 7.66 -11.34 2.98
CA GLY A 88 7.21 -10.64 4.17
C GLY A 88 7.15 -9.11 3.97
N TRP A 89 6.57 -8.42 4.93
CA TRP A 89 6.35 -6.97 4.86
C TRP A 89 7.62 -6.15 4.64
N LYS A 90 8.75 -6.55 5.26
CA LYS A 90 10.05 -5.88 5.10
C LYS A 90 10.55 -5.89 3.64
N VAL A 91 10.22 -6.95 2.89
CA VAL A 91 10.60 -7.08 1.48
C VAL A 91 9.72 -6.13 0.65
N HIS A 92 8.40 -6.25 0.79
CA HIS A 92 7.46 -5.58 -0.09
C HIS A 92 7.29 -4.08 0.17
N THR A 93 7.40 -3.64 1.42
CA THR A 93 7.37 -2.19 1.72
C THR A 93 8.69 -1.50 1.36
N LYS A 94 9.82 -2.23 1.39
CA LYS A 94 11.12 -1.66 1.01
C LYS A 94 11.27 -1.51 -0.51
N ASN A 95 10.73 -2.45 -1.28
CA ASN A 95 10.80 -2.42 -2.74
C ASN A 95 9.63 -1.67 -3.42
N GLY A 96 8.68 -1.15 -2.63
CA GLY A 96 7.53 -0.39 -3.14
C GLY A 96 6.43 -1.25 -3.76
N THR A 97 6.43 -2.57 -3.59
CA THR A 97 5.36 -3.45 -4.06
C THR A 97 4.09 -3.26 -3.25
N VAL A 98 4.22 -2.98 -1.95
CA VAL A 98 3.13 -2.64 -1.03
C VAL A 98 3.48 -1.32 -0.35
N ASP A 99 2.50 -0.43 -0.24
CA ASP A 99 2.73 0.92 0.29
C ASP A 99 3.08 0.89 1.76
N ASN A 100 2.24 0.28 2.60
CA ASN A 100 2.41 0.32 4.05
C ASN A 100 2.39 -1.06 4.70
N GLY A 101 3.09 -1.20 5.82
CA GLY A 101 2.97 -2.32 6.75
C GLY A 101 2.30 -1.88 8.03
N ALA A 102 1.24 -2.58 8.43
CA ALA A 102 0.51 -2.37 9.68
C ALA A 102 0.80 -3.50 10.68
N ASP A 103 0.66 -3.26 11.96
CA ASP A 103 1.12 -4.22 12.97
C ASP A 103 0.29 -5.50 12.99
N ASP A 104 -1.01 -5.40 12.75
CA ASP A 104 -1.95 -6.52 12.70
C ASP A 104 -3.06 -6.27 11.65
N GLU A 105 -4.00 -7.19 11.55
CA GLU A 105 -5.12 -7.12 10.59
C GLU A 105 -6.07 -5.95 10.88
N ARG A 106 -6.28 -5.62 12.16
CA ARG A 106 -7.12 -4.50 12.57
C ARG A 106 -6.49 -3.17 12.14
N ALA A 107 -5.19 -3.03 12.37
CA ALA A 107 -4.44 -1.87 11.93
C ALA A 107 -4.44 -1.73 10.41
N CYS A 108 -4.43 -2.83 9.64
CA CYS A 108 -4.62 -2.79 8.18
C CYS A 108 -5.97 -2.18 7.79
N ILE A 109 -7.04 -2.54 8.49
CA ILE A 109 -8.39 -2.00 8.23
C ILE A 109 -8.42 -0.49 8.53
N GLU A 110 -7.82 -0.05 9.63
CA GLU A 110 -7.76 1.38 9.97
C GLU A 110 -6.94 2.19 8.96
N GLU A 111 -5.81 1.66 8.46
CA GLU A 111 -5.05 2.30 7.37
C GLU A 111 -5.90 2.44 6.09
N ILE A 112 -6.67 1.40 5.72
CA ILE A 112 -7.60 1.46 4.57
C ILE A 112 -8.68 2.52 4.78
N LYS A 113 -9.33 2.55 5.94
CA LYS A 113 -10.35 3.57 6.25
C LYS A 113 -9.74 4.97 6.18
N ARG A 114 -8.55 5.15 6.71
CA ARG A 114 -7.84 6.43 6.68
C ARG A 114 -7.53 6.85 5.24
N PHE A 115 -7.02 5.95 4.40
CA PHE A 115 -6.81 6.23 2.98
C PHE A 115 -8.11 6.63 2.28
N LEU A 116 -9.17 5.85 2.47
CA LEU A 116 -10.47 6.11 1.82
C LEU A 116 -11.12 7.40 2.29
N SER A 117 -10.82 7.89 3.50
CA SER A 117 -11.37 9.15 3.99
C SER A 117 -10.88 10.38 3.23
N PHE A 118 -9.79 10.27 2.47
CA PHE A 118 -9.29 11.33 1.59
C PHE A 118 -9.85 11.25 0.16
N MET A 119 -10.51 10.14 -0.19
CA MET A 119 -10.93 9.87 -1.55
C MET A 119 -12.40 10.16 -1.79
N PRO A 120 -12.78 10.64 -2.98
CA PRO A 120 -14.19 10.68 -3.37
C PRO A 120 -14.72 9.27 -3.61
N ASP A 121 -16.06 9.10 -3.59
CA ASP A 121 -16.69 7.79 -3.87
C ASP A 121 -16.40 7.28 -5.29
N HIS A 122 -16.21 8.18 -6.24
CA HIS A 122 -15.90 7.83 -7.64
C HIS A 122 -15.29 9.04 -8.39
N VAL A 123 -14.69 8.77 -9.54
CA VAL A 123 -13.92 9.72 -10.36
C VAL A 123 -14.67 11.01 -10.74
N ASN A 124 -16.01 11.00 -10.78
CA ASN A 124 -16.83 12.17 -11.11
C ASN A 124 -17.26 13.00 -9.87
N LYS A 125 -16.71 12.72 -8.70
CA LYS A 125 -16.91 13.50 -7.48
C LYS A 125 -15.60 14.17 -7.04
N LEU A 126 -15.71 15.33 -6.42
CA LEU A 126 -14.57 15.96 -5.75
C LEU A 126 -14.24 15.23 -4.44
N ALA A 127 -12.99 15.37 -4.01
CA ALA A 127 -12.55 14.88 -2.71
C ALA A 127 -13.41 15.50 -1.59
N PRO A 128 -13.60 14.77 -0.47
CA PRO A 128 -14.32 15.31 0.67
C PRO A 128 -13.59 16.55 1.21
N VAL A 129 -14.38 17.58 1.56
CA VAL A 129 -13.90 18.79 2.22
C VAL A 129 -14.27 18.69 3.68
N ILE A 130 -13.33 19.00 4.55
CA ILE A 130 -13.53 19.04 6.02
C ILE A 130 -13.38 20.49 6.42
N ASP A 131 -14.28 20.97 7.29
CA ASP A 131 -14.13 22.29 7.89
C ASP A 131 -12.85 22.36 8.70
N CYS A 132 -12.08 23.40 8.50
CA CYS A 132 -10.80 23.63 9.14
C CYS A 132 -10.76 25.03 9.73
N ASP A 133 -10.37 25.13 11.00
CA ASP A 133 -10.22 26.41 11.70
C ASP A 133 -8.87 27.07 11.44
N ASP A 134 -8.05 26.48 10.55
CA ASP A 134 -6.71 26.99 10.23
C ASP A 134 -6.82 28.30 9.42
N PRO A 135 -6.25 29.41 9.91
CA PRO A 135 -6.30 30.67 9.21
C PRO A 135 -5.59 30.62 7.86
N VAL A 136 -6.21 31.19 6.81
CA VAL A 136 -5.65 31.20 5.43
C VAL A 136 -4.33 32.00 5.32
N ASP A 137 -4.04 32.86 6.29
CA ASP A 137 -2.82 33.66 6.40
C ASP A 137 -1.84 33.14 7.46
N ARG A 138 -2.04 31.91 7.94
CA ARG A 138 -1.15 31.26 8.91
C ARG A 138 0.30 31.25 8.40
N CYS A 139 1.21 31.71 9.24
CA CYS A 139 2.65 31.66 9.01
C CYS A 139 3.31 30.82 10.11
N GLU A 140 4.03 29.77 9.70
CA GLU A 140 4.73 28.87 10.63
C GLU A 140 6.17 29.26 10.81
N GLU A 141 6.49 29.96 11.90
CA GLU A 141 7.87 30.37 12.23
C GLU A 141 8.82 29.17 12.42
N SER A 142 8.27 28.02 12.87
CA SER A 142 9.05 26.78 13.04
C SER A 142 9.76 26.33 11.76
N LEU A 143 9.26 26.69 10.58
CA LEU A 143 9.88 26.37 9.29
C LEU A 143 11.25 27.04 9.11
N LEU A 144 11.51 28.16 9.78
CA LEU A 144 12.80 28.84 9.74
C LEU A 144 13.94 28.00 10.38
N GLU A 145 13.56 27.12 11.32
CA GLU A 145 14.50 26.26 12.05
C GLU A 145 14.54 24.83 11.50
N VAL A 146 13.43 24.33 10.94
CA VAL A 146 13.33 22.95 10.44
C VAL A 146 14.24 22.72 9.25
N VAL A 147 14.39 23.72 8.36
CA VAL A 147 15.24 23.61 7.16
C VAL A 147 16.58 24.29 7.43
N PRO A 148 17.67 23.53 7.61
CA PRO A 148 18.99 24.09 7.88
C PRO A 148 19.50 24.96 6.73
N ARG A 149 20.19 26.05 7.05
CA ARG A 149 20.87 26.88 6.04
C ARG A 149 22.06 26.15 5.39
N ASP A 150 22.71 25.26 6.14
CA ASP A 150 23.79 24.42 5.60
C ASP A 150 23.17 23.24 4.84
N ARG A 151 23.32 23.25 3.51
CA ARG A 151 22.80 22.21 2.60
C ARG A 151 23.35 20.80 2.84
N ARG A 152 24.39 20.66 3.65
CA ARG A 152 24.96 19.35 4.01
C ARG A 152 24.25 18.70 5.18
N VAL A 153 23.39 19.42 5.86
CA VAL A 153 22.61 18.93 7.01
C VAL A 153 21.26 18.45 6.50
N ALA A 154 20.98 17.15 6.70
CA ALA A 154 19.69 16.57 6.37
C ALA A 154 18.60 17.09 7.33
N PHE A 155 17.38 17.24 6.82
CA PHE A 155 16.22 17.60 7.61
C PHE A 155 15.04 16.66 7.35
N GLU A 156 14.09 16.62 8.27
CA GLU A 156 12.94 15.73 8.18
C GLU A 156 11.77 16.43 7.47
N MET A 157 11.54 16.06 6.20
CA MET A 157 10.47 16.65 5.38
C MET A 157 9.08 16.49 6.00
N ARG A 158 8.82 15.43 6.80
CA ARG A 158 7.54 15.26 7.50
C ARG A 158 7.21 16.42 8.45
N LYS A 159 8.22 17.05 9.05
CA LYS A 159 8.02 18.24 9.88
C LYS A 159 7.54 19.42 9.05
N VAL A 160 8.12 19.59 7.86
CA VAL A 160 7.69 20.64 6.91
C VAL A 160 6.27 20.40 6.47
N ILE A 161 5.94 19.16 6.06
CA ILE A 161 4.59 18.80 5.62
C ILE A 161 3.56 19.09 6.73
N LYS A 162 3.83 18.66 7.97
CA LYS A 162 2.93 18.88 9.10
C LYS A 162 2.76 20.35 9.49
N ALA A 163 3.77 21.19 9.18
CA ALA A 163 3.67 22.63 9.42
C ALA A 163 2.89 23.37 8.33
N VAL A 164 2.82 22.84 7.11
CA VAL A 164 2.19 23.48 5.95
C VAL A 164 0.73 23.04 5.76
N PHE A 165 0.43 21.77 6.04
CA PHE A 165 -0.90 21.20 5.83
C PHE A 165 -1.71 21.20 7.14
N ASP A 166 -3.03 21.18 7.00
CA ASP A 166 -3.97 21.14 8.11
C ASP A 166 -3.71 19.95 9.05
N GLU A 167 -3.94 20.14 10.33
CA GLU A 167 -3.73 19.10 11.32
C GLU A 167 -4.56 17.85 10.99
N GLY A 168 -3.91 16.68 11.02
CA GLY A 168 -4.56 15.41 10.72
C GLY A 168 -4.82 15.15 9.24
N SER A 169 -4.53 16.08 8.31
CA SER A 169 -4.71 15.87 6.86
C SER A 169 -3.60 15.04 6.21
N PHE A 170 -2.50 14.77 6.90
CA PHE A 170 -1.37 14.02 6.35
C PHE A 170 -1.56 12.52 6.45
N PHE A 171 -1.50 11.83 5.31
CA PHE A 171 -1.46 10.38 5.22
C PHE A 171 -0.29 9.95 4.33
N GLU A 172 0.70 9.30 4.91
CA GLU A 172 1.91 8.88 4.21
C GLU A 172 1.75 7.49 3.59
N MET A 173 1.96 7.41 2.28
CA MET A 173 2.04 6.16 1.53
C MET A 173 3.50 5.85 1.21
N GLY A 174 3.85 4.56 1.16
CA GLY A 174 5.21 4.15 0.85
C GLY A 174 6.22 4.44 1.96
N LYS A 175 5.80 4.44 3.24
CA LYS A 175 6.65 4.75 4.41
C LYS A 175 8.01 4.02 4.44
N GLY A 176 8.11 2.87 3.81
CA GLY A 176 9.32 2.03 3.77
C GLY A 176 10.16 2.20 2.51
N TYR A 177 9.59 2.77 1.46
CA TYR A 177 10.20 2.90 0.14
C TYR A 177 10.99 4.19 0.00
N GLY A 178 12.14 4.12 -0.68
CA GLY A 178 12.93 5.31 -1.04
C GLY A 178 13.49 6.14 0.12
N ARG A 179 13.58 5.57 1.32
CA ARG A 179 13.95 6.32 2.55
C ARG A 179 15.26 7.09 2.48
N SER A 180 16.18 6.71 1.61
CA SER A 180 17.47 7.40 1.39
C SER A 180 17.46 8.42 0.25
N GLN A 181 16.34 8.54 -0.46
CA GLN A 181 16.21 9.39 -1.66
C GLN A 181 15.24 10.56 -1.45
N ILE A 182 14.36 10.45 -0.45
CA ILE A 182 13.36 11.46 -0.10
C ILE A 182 13.77 12.03 1.26
N THR A 183 14.72 12.91 1.25
CA THR A 183 15.13 13.73 2.39
C THR A 183 14.90 15.19 2.07
#